data_a7953cea7bc4985991a0c3e32181d3cc
#
_entry.id   a7953cea7bc4985991a0c3e32181d3cc
#
_cell.length_a   1.000
_cell.length_b   1.000
_cell.length_c   1.000
_cell.angle_alpha   90.00
_cell.angle_beta   90.00
_cell.angle_gamma   90.00
#
_symmetry.space_group_name_H-M   'P 1'
#
loop_
_entity.id
_entity.type
_entity.pdbx_description
1 polymer ?
#
loop_
_entity_poly.entity_id
_entity_poly.type
_entity_poly.pdbx_seq_one_letter_code
_entity_poly.pdbx_strand_id
1 'polypeptide(L)'
;LGLPYFGLTNLLPKLLEKYAGTAASYPYATINGFNWLAALGGNWAPLDNTVLLGITWKQLGFFNILLVTLGLVYLAAHSVREGRFSPLLLVAYYGLGIFTLAHCMHERYMVPGVLLTLLAAAHWDDIRLYAAGFGMSLTGFLNLSTVYSLTGSDDEWLTSATSSSVAILVGLAETVCFVLLLFAVWDIVVHDHALPLPARKAEETAPPAIPAPQPKWQRKELLAMLALTAATAVVSFTYLGSLTAPQSPLDAADTTLTESVTLRGDTAALWVYPGISYGGRMTVTDAAGTTVYEKELDYSTCFSWTSVELYADAGEVFHITVENAQLFELAFRDADGALVPVTGGGALFDEQDAVPEAISQLNSMYFDEIYHGRTGYEQLHRLPVYETTHPPLGKDFIM
;
A
#
# COMPACT_ATOMS: atom_id res chain seq x y z
N LEU A 1 17.22 11.35 0.10
CA LEU A 1 16.56 10.09 0.49
C LEU A 1 17.12 8.87 -0.27
N GLY A 2 17.34 8.91 -1.59
CA GLY A 2 17.90 7.77 -2.34
C GLY A 2 19.42 7.58 -2.22
N LEU A 3 20.13 8.48 -1.56
CA LEU A 3 21.59 8.45 -1.50
C LEU A 3 22.17 7.24 -0.76
N PRO A 4 21.62 6.80 0.38
CA PRO A 4 22.09 5.61 1.08
C PRO A 4 21.99 4.33 0.21
N TYR A 5 20.98 4.26 -0.65
CA TYR A 5 20.71 3.10 -1.51
C TYR A 5 21.55 3.04 -2.77
N PHE A 6 21.68 4.16 -3.46
CA PHE A 6 22.26 4.18 -4.81
C PHE A 6 23.70 4.73 -4.84
N GLY A 7 24.16 5.31 -3.75
CA GLY A 7 25.42 6.05 -3.73
C GLY A 7 25.40 7.30 -4.62
N LEU A 8 26.41 8.14 -4.48
CA LEU A 8 26.49 9.43 -5.21
C LEU A 8 26.58 9.25 -6.74
N THR A 9 27.35 8.28 -7.20
CA THR A 9 27.65 8.07 -8.61
C THR A 9 26.47 7.50 -9.40
N ASN A 10 25.63 6.69 -8.76
CA ASN A 10 24.51 6.00 -9.42
C ASN A 10 23.14 6.62 -9.10
N LEU A 11 23.08 7.65 -8.24
CA LEU A 11 21.82 8.20 -7.77
C LEU A 11 20.89 8.63 -8.90
N LEU A 12 21.37 9.45 -9.81
CA LEU A 12 20.52 9.98 -10.89
C LEU A 12 20.13 8.92 -11.92
N PRO A 13 21.04 8.09 -12.45
CA PRO A 13 20.68 6.98 -13.33
C PRO A 13 19.67 6.03 -12.70
N LYS A 14 19.87 5.63 -11.44
CA LYS A 14 18.98 4.70 -10.74
C LYS A 14 17.62 5.33 -10.41
N LEU A 15 17.55 6.60 -10.09
CA LEU A 15 16.28 7.29 -9.92
C LEU A 15 15.49 7.34 -11.24
N LEU A 16 16.15 7.67 -12.36
CA LEU A 16 15.50 7.71 -13.67
C LEU A 16 15.02 6.31 -14.11
N GLU A 17 15.86 5.30 -13.94
CA GLU A 17 15.50 3.89 -14.17
C GLU A 17 14.28 3.49 -13.33
N LYS A 18 14.26 3.86 -12.05
CA LYS A 18 13.18 3.56 -11.13
C LYS A 18 11.86 4.22 -11.54
N TYR A 19 11.90 5.53 -11.82
CA TYR A 19 10.70 6.23 -12.28
C TYR A 19 10.18 5.69 -13.60
N ALA A 20 11.06 5.38 -14.55
CA ALA A 20 10.67 4.77 -15.82
C ALA A 20 10.09 3.37 -15.63
N GLY A 21 10.71 2.54 -14.77
CA GLY A 21 10.21 1.20 -14.44
C GLY A 21 8.85 1.24 -13.73
N THR A 22 8.69 2.15 -12.78
CA THR A 22 7.40 2.32 -12.07
C THR A 22 6.28 2.76 -13.02
N ALA A 23 6.58 3.66 -13.97
CA ALA A 23 5.61 4.06 -14.98
C ALA A 23 5.21 2.92 -15.93
N ALA A 24 6.04 1.88 -16.06
CA ALA A 24 5.80 0.70 -16.89
C ALA A 24 5.20 -0.48 -16.12
N SER A 25 5.21 -0.47 -14.77
CA SER A 25 4.82 -1.62 -13.95
C SER A 25 3.32 -1.93 -13.98
N TYR A 26 2.49 -0.96 -14.34
CA TYR A 26 1.04 -1.12 -14.44
C TYR A 26 0.54 -0.65 -15.81
N PRO A 27 0.66 -1.46 -16.87
CA PRO A 27 0.41 -1.02 -18.24
C PRO A 27 -1.09 -0.97 -18.61
N TYR A 28 -1.91 -0.36 -17.77
CA TYR A 28 -3.35 -0.26 -17.94
C TYR A 28 -3.83 1.19 -17.93
N ALA A 29 -4.95 1.45 -18.62
CA ALA A 29 -5.53 2.79 -18.69
C ALA A 29 -5.91 3.30 -17.30
N THR A 30 -6.55 2.47 -16.49
CA THR A 30 -6.72 2.70 -15.04
C THR A 30 -6.84 1.36 -14.31
N ILE A 31 -6.49 1.36 -13.03
CA ILE A 31 -6.42 0.16 -12.19
C ILE A 31 -7.35 0.39 -11.00
N ASN A 32 -8.62 0.10 -11.22
CA ASN A 32 -9.70 0.38 -10.25
C ASN A 32 -9.84 1.86 -9.83
N GLY A 33 -9.13 2.79 -10.49
CA GLY A 33 -9.37 4.20 -10.33
C GLY A 33 -10.53 4.64 -11.23
N PHE A 34 -11.74 4.81 -10.68
CA PHE A 34 -12.91 5.16 -11.45
C PHE A 34 -12.90 6.64 -11.84
N ASN A 35 -12.06 6.95 -12.82
CA ASN A 35 -11.81 8.27 -13.36
C ASN A 35 -12.39 8.43 -14.78
N TRP A 36 -12.01 9.50 -15.50
CA TRP A 36 -12.39 9.76 -16.88
C TRP A 36 -12.12 8.57 -17.83
N LEU A 37 -10.97 7.89 -17.66
CA LEU A 37 -10.64 6.76 -18.52
C LEU A 37 -11.52 5.55 -18.21
N ALA A 38 -11.85 5.32 -16.93
CA ALA A 38 -12.84 4.31 -16.55
C ALA A 38 -14.23 4.62 -17.10
N ALA A 39 -14.62 5.91 -17.13
CA ALA A 39 -15.88 6.35 -17.76
C ALA A 39 -15.97 6.00 -19.25
N LEU A 40 -14.83 5.92 -19.93
CA LEU A 40 -14.73 5.48 -21.33
C LEU A 40 -14.55 3.96 -21.47
N GLY A 41 -14.64 3.18 -20.39
CA GLY A 41 -14.46 1.73 -20.40
C GLY A 41 -13.00 1.27 -20.30
N GLY A 42 -12.09 2.16 -19.85
CA GLY A 42 -10.66 1.89 -19.77
C GLY A 42 -10.18 1.17 -18.49
N ASN A 43 -11.08 0.83 -17.56
CA ASN A 43 -10.64 0.12 -16.34
C ASN A 43 -10.03 -1.24 -16.71
N TRP A 44 -8.79 -1.49 -16.31
CA TRP A 44 -7.96 -2.66 -16.68
C TRP A 44 -7.72 -2.84 -18.19
N ALA A 45 -8.02 -1.84 -19.03
CA ALA A 45 -7.70 -1.92 -20.45
C ALA A 45 -6.19 -1.72 -20.67
N PRO A 46 -5.50 -2.58 -21.43
CA PRO A 46 -4.09 -2.41 -21.76
C PRO A 46 -3.81 -1.05 -22.40
N LEU A 47 -2.71 -0.40 -22.00
CA LEU A 47 -2.35 0.96 -22.47
C LEU A 47 -2.21 1.10 -23.98
N ASP A 48 -1.78 0.04 -24.66
CA ASP A 48 -1.55 0.04 -26.10
C ASP A 48 -2.84 -0.22 -26.93
N ASN A 49 -3.96 -0.55 -26.26
CA ASN A 49 -5.26 -0.68 -26.93
C ASN A 49 -5.76 0.69 -27.40
N THR A 50 -6.42 0.71 -28.55
CA THR A 50 -7.01 1.93 -29.12
C THR A 50 -8.34 2.26 -28.46
N VAL A 51 -8.55 3.55 -28.15
CA VAL A 51 -9.80 4.08 -27.60
C VAL A 51 -10.71 4.58 -28.71
N LEU A 52 -10.20 5.50 -29.54
CA LEU A 52 -10.95 6.16 -30.59
C LEU A 52 -9.99 6.65 -31.69
N LEU A 53 -10.37 6.51 -32.97
CA LEU A 53 -9.63 7.05 -34.12
C LEU A 53 -8.13 6.70 -34.15
N GLY A 54 -7.76 5.52 -33.66
CA GLY A 54 -6.38 5.07 -33.61
C GLY A 54 -5.53 5.62 -32.45
N ILE A 55 -6.10 6.43 -31.57
CA ILE A 55 -5.42 6.93 -30.36
C ILE A 55 -5.46 5.83 -29.29
N THR A 56 -4.30 5.52 -28.70
CA THR A 56 -4.20 4.54 -27.60
C THR A 56 -4.51 5.20 -26.24
N TRP A 57 -4.83 4.37 -25.23
CA TRP A 57 -5.00 4.83 -23.84
C TRP A 57 -3.77 5.58 -23.35
N LYS A 58 -2.58 5.08 -23.70
CA LYS A 58 -1.30 5.71 -23.36
C LYS A 58 -1.17 7.13 -23.92
N GLN A 59 -1.47 7.29 -25.21
CA GLN A 59 -1.40 8.59 -25.87
C GLN A 59 -2.43 9.58 -25.29
N LEU A 60 -3.67 9.10 -25.04
CA LEU A 60 -4.71 9.91 -24.41
C LEU A 60 -4.30 10.33 -23.00
N GLY A 61 -3.79 9.41 -22.19
CA GLY A 61 -3.34 9.71 -20.82
C GLY A 61 -2.19 10.71 -20.78
N PHE A 62 -1.17 10.58 -21.63
CA PHE A 62 -0.09 11.56 -21.73
C PHE A 62 -0.56 12.92 -22.19
N PHE A 63 -1.46 12.99 -23.17
CA PHE A 63 -2.07 14.24 -23.61
C PHE A 63 -2.80 14.93 -22.46
N ASN A 64 -3.56 14.19 -21.69
CA ASN A 64 -4.29 14.71 -20.53
C ASN A 64 -3.33 15.21 -19.43
N ILE A 65 -2.26 14.48 -19.12
CA ILE A 65 -1.22 14.92 -18.17
C ILE A 65 -0.61 16.24 -18.62
N LEU A 66 -0.30 16.35 -19.90
CA LEU A 66 0.23 17.60 -20.49
C LEU A 66 -0.76 18.76 -20.31
N LEU A 67 -2.05 18.55 -20.61
CA LEU A 67 -3.09 19.58 -20.43
C LEU A 67 -3.21 20.05 -18.98
N VAL A 68 -3.26 19.12 -18.02
CA VAL A 68 -3.33 19.44 -16.58
C VAL A 68 -2.09 20.23 -16.16
N THR A 69 -0.90 19.81 -16.61
CA THR A 69 0.36 20.44 -16.26
C THR A 69 0.48 21.86 -16.88
N LEU A 70 0.09 22.02 -18.12
CA LEU A 70 0.07 23.35 -18.76
C LEU A 70 -0.95 24.27 -18.09
N GLY A 71 -2.13 23.75 -17.70
CA GLY A 71 -3.11 24.46 -16.90
C GLY A 71 -2.53 24.92 -15.55
N LEU A 72 -1.81 24.04 -14.84
CA LEU A 72 -1.13 24.40 -13.58
C LEU A 72 -0.11 25.51 -13.79
N VAL A 73 0.74 25.39 -14.80
CA VAL A 73 1.78 26.40 -15.11
C VAL A 73 1.13 27.75 -15.42
N TYR A 74 0.08 27.76 -16.23
CA TYR A 74 -0.67 28.98 -16.55
C TYR A 74 -1.27 29.63 -15.29
N LEU A 75 -2.03 28.86 -14.49
CA LEU A 75 -2.68 29.35 -13.28
C LEU A 75 -1.65 29.84 -12.24
N ALA A 76 -0.54 29.12 -12.06
CA ALA A 76 0.54 29.51 -11.17
C ALA A 76 1.20 30.83 -11.64
N ALA A 77 1.54 30.91 -12.92
CA ALA A 77 2.15 32.14 -13.48
C ALA A 77 1.20 33.33 -13.37
N HIS A 78 -0.09 33.13 -13.64
CA HIS A 78 -1.10 34.18 -13.51
C HIS A 78 -1.22 34.64 -12.04
N SER A 79 -1.38 33.70 -11.10
CA SER A 79 -1.53 34.02 -9.67
C SER A 79 -0.30 34.74 -9.09
N VAL A 80 0.92 34.39 -9.54
CA VAL A 80 2.15 35.08 -9.14
C VAL A 80 2.18 36.51 -9.69
N ARG A 81 1.80 36.72 -10.96
CA ARG A 81 1.76 38.06 -11.58
C ARG A 81 0.79 38.99 -10.89
N GLU A 82 -0.36 38.44 -10.46
CA GLU A 82 -1.38 39.21 -9.74
C GLU A 82 -1.09 39.38 -8.23
N GLY A 83 0.02 38.82 -7.74
CA GLY A 83 0.38 38.86 -6.32
C GLY A 83 -0.55 38.04 -5.40
N ARG A 84 -1.28 37.07 -5.96
CA ARG A 84 -2.31 36.26 -5.29
C ARG A 84 -1.97 34.78 -5.34
N PHE A 85 -0.71 34.43 -5.15
CA PHE A 85 -0.24 33.05 -5.24
C PHE A 85 -0.91 32.16 -4.19
N SER A 86 -1.60 31.13 -4.65
CA SER A 86 -2.42 30.24 -3.83
C SER A 86 -1.99 28.77 -4.03
N PRO A 87 -0.95 28.32 -3.34
CA PRO A 87 -0.43 26.96 -3.52
C PRO A 87 -1.46 25.87 -3.18
N LEU A 88 -2.30 26.07 -2.15
CA LEU A 88 -3.30 25.08 -1.75
C LEU A 88 -4.29 24.77 -2.89
N LEU A 89 -4.82 25.81 -3.55
CA LEU A 89 -5.77 25.66 -4.63
C LEU A 89 -5.14 25.02 -5.87
N LEU A 90 -3.89 25.41 -6.19
CA LEU A 90 -3.15 24.88 -7.33
C LEU A 90 -2.77 23.40 -7.14
N VAL A 91 -2.39 23.02 -5.93
CA VAL A 91 -2.07 21.60 -5.62
C VAL A 91 -3.33 20.75 -5.60
N ALA A 92 -4.46 21.26 -5.10
CA ALA A 92 -5.76 20.60 -5.19
C ALA A 92 -6.16 20.33 -6.65
N TYR A 93 -6.08 21.38 -7.51
CA TYR A 93 -6.32 21.25 -8.95
C TYR A 93 -5.43 20.21 -9.61
N TYR A 94 -4.11 20.27 -9.34
CA TYR A 94 -3.16 19.37 -9.98
C TYR A 94 -3.35 17.92 -9.53
N GLY A 95 -3.49 17.68 -8.22
CA GLY A 95 -3.65 16.34 -7.67
C GLY A 95 -4.91 15.63 -8.20
N LEU A 96 -6.04 16.32 -8.18
CA LEU A 96 -7.29 15.76 -8.72
C LEU A 96 -7.31 15.73 -10.25
N GLY A 97 -6.68 16.70 -10.91
CA GLY A 97 -6.54 16.69 -12.37
C GLY A 97 -5.75 15.50 -12.89
N ILE A 98 -4.65 15.16 -12.21
CA ILE A 98 -3.86 13.96 -12.51
C ILE A 98 -4.70 12.71 -12.23
N PHE A 99 -5.32 12.59 -11.06
CA PHE A 99 -6.19 11.43 -10.77
C PHE A 99 -7.29 11.25 -11.83
N THR A 100 -8.01 12.32 -12.14
CA THR A 100 -9.19 12.25 -13.02
C THR A 100 -8.82 11.97 -14.47
N LEU A 101 -7.71 12.53 -14.98
CA LEU A 101 -7.41 12.55 -16.40
C LEU A 101 -6.23 11.68 -16.82
N ALA A 102 -5.30 11.33 -15.91
CA ALA A 102 -4.14 10.52 -16.26
C ALA A 102 -4.45 9.02 -16.28
N HIS A 103 -3.57 8.28 -16.95
CA HIS A 103 -3.58 6.81 -16.96
C HIS A 103 -2.84 6.21 -15.74
N CYS A 104 -2.93 4.91 -15.55
CA CYS A 104 -2.31 4.14 -14.45
C CYS A 104 -2.76 4.59 -13.05
N MET A 105 -3.99 5.07 -12.91
CA MET A 105 -4.50 5.55 -11.63
C MET A 105 -5.15 4.43 -10.81
N HIS A 106 -4.82 4.41 -9.51
CA HIS A 106 -5.48 3.58 -8.51
C HIS A 106 -6.51 4.40 -7.74
N GLU A 107 -7.52 3.73 -7.19
CA GLU A 107 -8.62 4.31 -6.43
C GLU A 107 -8.19 5.22 -5.28
N ARG A 108 -7.10 4.89 -4.59
CA ARG A 108 -6.57 5.62 -3.43
C ARG A 108 -5.87 6.93 -3.77
N TYR A 109 -5.48 7.14 -5.03
CA TYR A 109 -4.66 8.32 -5.41
C TYR A 109 -5.46 9.64 -5.38
N MET A 110 -6.78 9.59 -5.35
CA MET A 110 -7.60 10.78 -5.23
C MET A 110 -7.65 11.38 -3.81
N VAL A 111 -7.43 10.56 -2.77
CA VAL A 111 -7.66 10.95 -1.36
C VAL A 111 -6.94 12.24 -0.95
N PRO A 112 -5.63 12.43 -1.23
CA PRO A 112 -4.95 13.68 -0.89
C PRO A 112 -5.56 14.89 -1.60
N GLY A 113 -5.95 14.75 -2.87
CA GLY A 113 -6.55 15.83 -3.66
C GLY A 113 -7.92 16.25 -3.14
N VAL A 114 -8.75 15.30 -2.71
CA VAL A 114 -10.06 15.57 -2.08
C VAL A 114 -9.88 16.38 -0.80
N LEU A 115 -8.96 15.95 0.08
CA LEU A 115 -8.68 16.68 1.33
C LEU A 115 -8.24 18.11 1.07
N LEU A 116 -7.31 18.32 0.11
CA LEU A 116 -6.82 19.63 -0.27
C LEU A 116 -7.93 20.51 -0.87
N THR A 117 -8.87 19.92 -1.63
CA THR A 117 -10.03 20.62 -2.19
C THR A 117 -10.98 21.10 -1.08
N LEU A 118 -11.25 20.26 -0.08
CA LEU A 118 -12.09 20.66 1.06
C LEU A 118 -11.42 21.75 1.92
N LEU A 119 -10.09 21.69 2.11
CA LEU A 119 -9.33 22.76 2.76
C LEU A 119 -9.38 24.07 1.94
N ALA A 120 -9.25 23.97 0.62
CA ALA A 120 -9.39 25.12 -0.27
C ALA A 120 -10.81 25.68 -0.21
N ALA A 121 -11.86 24.84 -0.18
CA ALA A 121 -13.24 25.26 -0.02
C ALA A 121 -13.45 26.06 1.25
N ALA A 122 -12.91 25.60 2.37
CA ALA A 122 -12.99 26.29 3.65
C ALA A 122 -12.22 27.62 3.65
N HIS A 123 -11.12 27.74 2.88
CA HIS A 123 -10.33 28.96 2.80
C HIS A 123 -10.97 30.05 1.95
N TRP A 124 -11.53 29.66 0.78
CA TRP A 124 -12.17 30.60 -0.16
C TRP A 124 -13.68 30.79 0.05
N ASP A 125 -14.28 29.97 0.93
CA ASP A 125 -15.74 29.93 1.15
C ASP A 125 -16.53 29.81 -0.17
N ASP A 126 -16.06 28.98 -1.09
CA ASP A 126 -16.64 28.82 -2.41
C ASP A 126 -17.53 27.57 -2.50
N ILE A 127 -18.80 27.75 -2.82
CA ILE A 127 -19.78 26.67 -2.89
C ILE A 127 -19.42 25.61 -3.92
N ARG A 128 -18.74 25.98 -5.01
CA ARG A 128 -18.35 25.06 -6.08
C ARG A 128 -17.23 24.14 -5.60
N LEU A 129 -16.26 24.68 -4.81
CA LEU A 129 -15.19 23.88 -4.21
C LEU A 129 -15.77 22.91 -3.18
N TYR A 130 -16.75 23.33 -2.37
CA TYR A 130 -17.46 22.41 -1.48
C TYR A 130 -18.19 21.32 -2.24
N ALA A 131 -18.96 21.69 -3.28
CA ALA A 131 -19.70 20.72 -4.10
C ALA A 131 -18.76 19.73 -4.79
N ALA A 132 -17.63 20.19 -5.35
CA ALA A 132 -16.62 19.34 -5.95
C ALA A 132 -15.98 18.40 -4.91
N GLY A 133 -15.52 18.95 -3.76
CA GLY A 133 -14.88 18.17 -2.72
C GLY A 133 -15.78 17.11 -2.08
N PHE A 134 -17.03 17.44 -1.78
CA PHE A 134 -18.01 16.46 -1.29
C PHE A 134 -18.42 15.45 -2.36
N GLY A 135 -18.62 15.90 -3.61
CA GLY A 135 -18.91 15.02 -4.74
C GLY A 135 -17.78 13.98 -4.93
N MET A 136 -16.53 14.44 -4.92
CA MET A 136 -15.36 13.57 -5.05
C MET A 136 -15.16 12.67 -3.82
N SER A 137 -15.51 13.12 -2.62
CA SER A 137 -15.53 12.26 -1.43
C SER A 137 -16.53 11.11 -1.60
N LEU A 138 -17.70 11.39 -2.15
CA LEU A 138 -18.72 10.38 -2.42
C LEU A 138 -18.28 9.41 -3.53
N THR A 139 -17.78 9.92 -4.65
CA THR A 139 -17.31 9.07 -5.75
C THR A 139 -16.12 8.21 -5.31
N GLY A 140 -15.20 8.75 -4.51
CA GLY A 140 -14.09 8.02 -3.92
C GLY A 140 -14.56 6.92 -2.96
N PHE A 141 -15.52 7.21 -2.10
CA PHE A 141 -16.12 6.21 -1.23
C PHE A 141 -16.78 5.08 -2.03
N LEU A 142 -17.56 5.42 -3.06
CA LEU A 142 -18.19 4.43 -3.93
C LEU A 142 -17.15 3.60 -4.70
N ASN A 143 -16.08 4.23 -5.19
CA ASN A 143 -14.98 3.54 -5.85
C ASN A 143 -14.30 2.54 -4.91
N LEU A 144 -13.82 3.00 -3.73
CA LEU A 144 -13.16 2.16 -2.73
C LEU A 144 -14.06 1.02 -2.25
N SER A 145 -15.34 1.32 -1.96
CA SER A 145 -16.31 0.31 -1.50
C SER A 145 -16.58 -0.75 -2.56
N THR A 146 -16.67 -0.35 -3.84
CA THR A 146 -16.86 -1.27 -4.95
C THR A 146 -15.66 -2.19 -5.11
N VAL A 147 -14.45 -1.64 -5.11
CA VAL A 147 -13.21 -2.42 -5.20
C VAL A 147 -13.11 -3.39 -4.01
N TYR A 148 -13.32 -2.91 -2.79
CA TYR A 148 -13.27 -3.74 -1.59
C TYR A 148 -14.29 -4.88 -1.63
N SER A 149 -15.52 -4.64 -2.08
CA SER A 149 -16.55 -5.69 -2.17
C SER A 149 -16.23 -6.76 -3.21
N LEU A 150 -15.43 -6.44 -4.22
CA LEU A 150 -15.02 -7.38 -5.27
C LEU A 150 -13.78 -8.20 -4.88
N THR A 151 -12.93 -7.70 -3.96
CA THR A 151 -11.70 -8.39 -3.53
C THR A 151 -11.93 -9.63 -2.64
N GLY A 152 -13.15 -9.84 -2.18
CA GLY A 152 -13.51 -11.02 -1.36
C GLY A 152 -13.87 -12.27 -2.15
N SER A 153 -13.90 -12.22 -3.46
CA SER A 153 -14.17 -13.36 -4.36
C SER A 153 -12.94 -13.63 -5.20
N ASP A 154 -12.49 -14.87 -5.24
CA ASP A 154 -11.34 -15.40 -5.97
C ASP A 154 -10.84 -14.58 -7.19
N ASP A 155 -9.71 -14.91 -7.80
CA ASP A 155 -8.98 -14.19 -8.87
C ASP A 155 -9.82 -13.58 -10.03
N GLU A 156 -11.11 -13.86 -10.11
CA GLU A 156 -12.05 -13.26 -11.08
C GLU A 156 -12.36 -11.77 -10.84
N TRP A 157 -12.02 -11.21 -9.66
CA TRP A 157 -12.32 -9.80 -9.34
C TRP A 157 -11.63 -8.80 -10.26
N LEU A 158 -10.46 -9.15 -10.76
CA LEU A 158 -9.69 -8.33 -11.70
C LEU A 158 -10.42 -8.11 -13.02
N THR A 159 -11.10 -9.14 -13.52
CA THR A 159 -11.77 -9.12 -14.83
C THR A 159 -13.21 -8.67 -14.74
N SER A 160 -13.91 -8.92 -13.64
CA SER A 160 -15.33 -8.53 -13.48
C SER A 160 -15.53 -7.02 -13.29
N ALA A 161 -14.50 -6.28 -12.83
CA ALA A 161 -14.55 -4.83 -12.66
C ALA A 161 -14.30 -4.05 -13.96
N THR A 162 -13.78 -4.68 -15.02
CA THR A 162 -13.30 -3.99 -16.23
C THR A 162 -14.36 -3.20 -16.99
N SER A 163 -15.61 -3.63 -16.95
CA SER A 163 -16.71 -2.98 -17.68
C SER A 163 -17.97 -2.79 -16.85
N SER A 164 -17.83 -2.74 -15.51
CA SER A 164 -19.00 -2.58 -14.64
C SER A 164 -19.66 -1.21 -14.90
N SER A 165 -20.98 -1.19 -14.97
CA SER A 165 -21.75 0.04 -15.06
C SER A 165 -21.42 1.02 -13.94
N VAL A 166 -21.03 0.50 -12.77
CA VAL A 166 -20.60 1.28 -11.61
C VAL A 166 -19.32 2.06 -11.91
N ALA A 167 -18.29 1.41 -12.48
CA ALA A 167 -17.04 2.08 -12.84
C ALA A 167 -17.27 3.23 -13.84
N ILE A 168 -18.15 3.02 -14.83
CA ILE A 168 -18.51 4.04 -15.82
C ILE A 168 -19.26 5.19 -15.16
N LEU A 169 -20.30 4.92 -14.38
CA LEU A 169 -21.13 5.96 -13.75
C LEU A 169 -20.36 6.77 -12.71
N VAL A 170 -19.58 6.10 -11.86
CA VAL A 170 -18.75 6.77 -10.85
C VAL A 170 -17.66 7.59 -11.53
N GLY A 171 -17.01 7.07 -12.58
CA GLY A 171 -16.01 7.81 -13.36
C GLY A 171 -16.56 9.04 -14.06
N LEU A 172 -17.80 8.96 -14.58
CA LEU A 172 -18.51 10.13 -15.14
C LEU A 172 -18.80 11.16 -14.05
N ALA A 173 -19.32 10.74 -12.90
CA ALA A 173 -19.62 11.64 -11.78
C ALA A 173 -18.36 12.32 -11.26
N GLU A 174 -17.25 11.56 -11.13
CA GLU A 174 -15.93 12.09 -10.76
C GLU A 174 -15.45 13.14 -11.74
N THR A 175 -15.58 12.86 -13.05
CA THR A 175 -15.22 13.82 -14.11
C THR A 175 -16.03 15.11 -14.02
N VAL A 176 -17.34 15.02 -13.77
CA VAL A 176 -18.19 16.19 -13.56
C VAL A 176 -17.74 17.01 -12.36
N CYS A 177 -17.41 16.36 -11.25
CA CYS A 177 -16.87 17.02 -10.05
C CYS A 177 -15.54 17.73 -10.34
N PHE A 178 -14.65 17.11 -11.14
CA PHE A 178 -13.41 17.74 -11.55
C PHE A 178 -13.64 18.95 -12.47
N VAL A 179 -14.56 18.86 -13.41
CA VAL A 179 -14.93 20.03 -14.26
C VAL A 179 -15.43 21.18 -13.40
N LEU A 180 -16.27 20.90 -12.39
CA LEU A 180 -16.73 21.91 -11.44
C LEU A 180 -15.56 22.53 -10.65
N LEU A 181 -14.63 21.71 -10.16
CA LEU A 181 -13.40 22.16 -9.53
C LEU A 181 -12.58 23.07 -10.45
N LEU A 182 -12.38 22.66 -11.71
CA LEU A 182 -11.63 23.42 -12.70
C LEU A 182 -12.24 24.81 -12.93
N PHE A 183 -13.56 24.91 -13.08
CA PHE A 183 -14.24 26.18 -13.22
C PHE A 183 -14.10 27.05 -11.97
N ALA A 184 -14.21 26.48 -10.78
CA ALA A 184 -14.03 27.22 -9.53
C ALA A 184 -12.61 27.77 -9.40
N VAL A 185 -11.60 26.90 -9.66
CA VAL A 185 -10.18 27.29 -9.61
C VAL A 185 -9.86 28.38 -10.63
N TRP A 186 -10.36 28.22 -11.86
CA TRP A 186 -10.17 29.22 -12.90
C TRP A 186 -10.74 30.58 -12.49
N ASP A 187 -12.00 30.58 -12.03
CA ASP A 187 -12.71 31.81 -11.69
C ASP A 187 -12.08 32.53 -10.49
N ILE A 188 -11.65 31.78 -9.47
CA ILE A 188 -10.96 32.33 -8.31
C ILE A 188 -9.57 32.87 -8.70
N VAL A 189 -8.78 32.11 -9.45
CA VAL A 189 -7.39 32.48 -9.76
C VAL A 189 -7.33 33.57 -10.82
N VAL A 190 -8.13 33.48 -11.89
CA VAL A 190 -8.05 34.40 -13.05
C VAL A 190 -8.91 35.65 -12.84
N HIS A 191 -10.14 35.47 -12.32
CA HIS A 191 -11.10 36.57 -12.22
C HIS A 191 -11.24 37.15 -10.79
N ASP A 192 -10.55 36.57 -9.78
CA ASP A 192 -10.69 36.94 -8.38
C ASP A 192 -12.12 36.83 -7.86
N HIS A 193 -12.84 35.82 -8.33
CA HIS A 193 -14.26 35.68 -8.10
C HIS A 193 -14.57 34.34 -7.42
N ALA A 194 -14.82 34.36 -6.11
CA ALA A 194 -15.36 33.24 -5.35
C ALA A 194 -16.89 33.38 -5.23
N LEU A 195 -17.59 32.24 -5.19
CA LEU A 195 -19.02 32.17 -4.96
C LEU A 195 -19.28 31.75 -3.51
N PRO A 196 -19.48 32.68 -2.58
CA PRO A 196 -19.65 32.34 -1.18
C PRO A 196 -20.90 31.52 -0.94
N LEU A 197 -20.88 30.69 0.08
CA LEU A 197 -22.09 30.01 0.56
C LEU A 197 -23.15 31.05 0.89
N PRO A 198 -24.44 30.78 0.58
CA PRO A 198 -25.53 31.67 0.98
C PRO A 198 -25.45 31.92 2.48
N ALA A 199 -25.22 33.16 2.87
CA ALA A 199 -25.12 33.53 4.27
C ALA A 199 -26.36 32.98 4.99
N ARG A 200 -26.18 32.06 5.90
CA ARG A 200 -27.19 31.72 6.88
C ARG A 200 -27.53 33.08 7.54
N LYS A 201 -28.78 33.54 7.46
CA LYS A 201 -29.18 34.80 8.07
C LYS A 201 -28.57 34.84 9.47
N ALA A 202 -27.43 35.49 9.59
CA ALA A 202 -26.80 35.71 10.88
C ALA A 202 -27.75 36.62 11.62
N GLU A 203 -28.29 36.16 12.76
CA GLU A 203 -28.73 37.11 13.81
C GLU A 203 -27.56 38.07 13.99
N GLU A 204 -27.90 39.39 14.00
CA GLU A 204 -26.98 40.53 13.94
C GLU A 204 -26.05 40.70 15.17
N THR A 205 -25.50 39.62 15.66
CA THR A 205 -24.36 39.70 16.56
C THR A 205 -23.14 39.25 15.76
N ALA A 206 -22.40 40.22 15.22
CA ALA A 206 -21.06 39.95 14.70
C ALA A 206 -20.32 39.15 15.78
N PRO A 207 -19.86 37.91 15.46
CA PRO A 207 -19.07 37.16 16.42
C PRO A 207 -17.87 38.02 16.80
N PRO A 208 -17.51 38.12 18.10
CA PRO A 208 -16.35 38.87 18.51
C PRO A 208 -15.18 38.44 17.66
N ALA A 209 -14.46 39.39 17.06
CA ALA A 209 -13.29 39.09 16.22
C ALA A 209 -12.39 38.12 16.98
N ILE A 210 -12.30 36.89 16.50
CA ILE A 210 -11.42 35.88 17.11
C ILE A 210 -10.01 36.44 16.92
N PRO A 211 -9.30 36.81 17.99
CA PRO A 211 -7.96 37.32 17.86
C PRO A 211 -7.13 36.27 17.14
N ALA A 212 -6.33 36.69 16.14
CA ALA A 212 -5.44 35.80 15.44
C ALA A 212 -4.67 34.93 16.46
N PRO A 213 -4.67 33.60 16.32
CA PRO A 213 -4.06 32.72 17.29
C PRO A 213 -2.60 33.16 17.51
N GLN A 214 -2.30 33.59 18.71
CA GLN A 214 -0.93 33.90 19.09
C GLN A 214 -0.14 32.59 19.01
N PRO A 215 1.00 32.50 18.29
CA PRO A 215 1.72 31.25 18.10
C PRO A 215 2.50 30.80 19.33
N LYS A 216 2.03 31.15 20.52
CA LYS A 216 2.60 30.68 21.79
C LYS A 216 1.76 29.53 22.32
N TRP A 217 2.32 28.34 22.18
CA TRP A 217 1.77 27.13 22.79
C TRP A 217 1.49 27.37 24.28
N GLN A 218 0.23 27.23 24.68
CA GLN A 218 -0.11 27.24 26.09
C GLN A 218 0.39 25.95 26.74
N ARG A 219 0.79 26.03 28.03
CA ARG A 219 1.24 24.82 28.76
C ARG A 219 0.22 23.67 28.68
N LYS A 220 -1.09 24.01 28.68
CA LYS A 220 -2.17 23.02 28.57
C LYS A 220 -2.18 22.30 27.20
N GLU A 221 -1.93 23.02 26.13
CA GLU A 221 -1.86 22.46 24.77
C GLU A 221 -0.65 21.56 24.62
N LEU A 222 0.50 21.99 25.14
CA LEU A 222 1.71 21.18 25.13
C LEU A 222 1.52 19.89 25.95
N LEU A 223 0.90 19.99 27.14
CA LEU A 223 0.60 18.82 27.97
C LEU A 223 -0.40 17.88 27.30
N ALA A 224 -1.44 18.42 26.64
CA ALA A 224 -2.40 17.62 25.89
C ALA A 224 -1.73 16.90 24.71
N MET A 225 -0.85 17.58 23.98
CA MET A 225 -0.10 17.00 22.86
C MET A 225 0.87 15.91 23.35
N LEU A 226 1.60 16.15 24.44
CA LEU A 226 2.47 15.15 25.04
C LEU A 226 1.69 13.94 25.55
N ALA A 227 0.53 14.15 26.19
CA ALA A 227 -0.34 13.07 26.64
C ALA A 227 -0.88 12.25 25.47
N LEU A 228 -1.32 12.91 24.37
CA LEU A 228 -1.78 12.23 23.17
C LEU A 228 -0.63 11.44 22.50
N THR A 229 0.56 12.04 22.39
CA THR A 229 1.75 11.36 21.85
C THR A 229 2.12 10.14 22.69
N ALA A 230 2.11 10.29 24.03
CA ALA A 230 2.40 9.18 24.94
C ALA A 230 1.35 8.07 24.83
N ALA A 231 0.07 8.42 24.76
CA ALA A 231 -1.02 7.45 24.57
C ALA A 231 -0.88 6.73 23.22
N THR A 232 -0.60 7.45 22.14
CA THR A 232 -0.35 6.88 20.81
C THR A 232 0.86 5.96 20.85
N ALA A 233 1.96 6.37 21.48
CA ALA A 233 3.15 5.52 21.62
C ALA A 233 2.83 4.25 22.42
N VAL A 234 2.13 4.34 23.55
CA VAL A 234 1.72 3.16 24.32
C VAL A 234 0.89 2.21 23.49
N VAL A 235 -0.14 2.71 22.79
CA VAL A 235 -0.97 1.86 21.92
C VAL A 235 -0.14 1.24 20.81
N SER A 236 0.70 2.02 20.14
CA SER A 236 1.58 1.52 19.06
C SER A 236 2.51 0.42 19.58
N PHE A 237 3.21 0.65 20.70
CA PHE A 237 4.11 -0.35 21.27
C PHE A 237 3.40 -1.59 21.83
N THR A 238 2.13 -1.49 22.22
CA THR A 238 1.33 -2.63 22.66
C THR A 238 0.90 -3.52 21.49
N TYR A 239 0.77 -2.94 20.28
CA TYR A 239 0.28 -3.63 19.09
C TYR A 239 1.32 -3.74 17.96
N LEU A 240 2.60 -3.61 18.26
CA LEU A 240 3.69 -3.74 17.27
C LEU A 240 3.93 -5.18 16.77
N GLY A 241 3.15 -6.14 17.24
CA GLY A 241 3.33 -7.54 16.91
C GLY A 241 4.15 -8.30 17.95
N SER A 242 4.60 -9.50 17.62
CA SER A 242 5.46 -10.31 18.48
C SER A 242 6.86 -9.74 18.50
N LEU A 243 7.44 -9.59 19.71
CA LEU A 243 8.86 -9.27 19.87
C LEU A 243 9.74 -10.52 19.84
N THR A 244 9.13 -11.70 19.80
CA THR A 244 9.81 -12.98 19.68
C THR A 244 9.56 -13.53 18.27
N ALA A 245 10.63 -13.68 17.52
CA ALA A 245 10.61 -14.31 16.20
C ALA A 245 11.88 -15.18 16.08
N PRO A 246 11.84 -16.29 15.35
CA PRO A 246 13.03 -17.08 15.07
C PRO A 246 14.11 -16.23 14.41
N GLN A 247 15.38 -16.45 14.79
CA GLN A 247 16.52 -15.63 14.35
C GLN A 247 17.57 -16.42 13.57
N SER A 248 17.56 -17.76 13.69
CA SER A 248 18.63 -18.65 13.19
C SER A 248 18.14 -19.49 12.01
N PRO A 249 18.23 -19.01 10.75
CA PRO A 249 17.74 -19.79 9.62
C PRO A 249 18.65 -20.94 9.24
N LEU A 250 18.06 -22.06 8.81
CA LEU A 250 18.71 -23.00 7.91
C LEU A 250 18.83 -22.32 6.54
N ASP A 251 20.04 -21.93 6.14
CA ASP A 251 20.27 -21.22 4.88
C ASP A 251 20.70 -22.18 3.77
N ALA A 252 19.76 -22.47 2.89
CA ALA A 252 19.98 -23.31 1.70
C ALA A 252 20.03 -22.47 0.41
N ALA A 253 20.46 -21.21 0.46
CA ALA A 253 20.66 -20.39 -0.73
C ALA A 253 21.63 -21.08 -1.69
N ASP A 254 21.25 -21.19 -2.97
CA ASP A 254 22.01 -21.86 -4.03
C ASP A 254 22.40 -23.34 -3.73
N THR A 255 21.70 -23.99 -2.79
CA THR A 255 22.01 -25.38 -2.38
C THR A 255 20.74 -26.11 -1.93
N THR A 256 20.92 -27.36 -1.53
CA THR A 256 19.87 -28.19 -0.93
C THR A 256 20.39 -28.74 0.40
N LEU A 257 19.65 -28.54 1.46
CA LEU A 257 19.95 -29.05 2.80
C LEU A 257 18.80 -29.93 3.28
N THR A 258 19.13 -30.98 4.01
CA THR A 258 18.14 -31.90 4.59
C THR A 258 18.43 -32.15 6.05
N GLU A 259 17.41 -31.92 6.88
CA GLU A 259 17.41 -32.23 8.30
C GLU A 259 16.50 -33.42 8.59
N SER A 260 16.85 -34.24 9.55
CA SER A 260 16.04 -35.38 9.99
C SER A 260 15.50 -35.13 11.40
N VAL A 261 14.21 -35.39 11.58
CA VAL A 261 13.50 -35.15 12.85
C VAL A 261 12.66 -36.35 13.21
N THR A 262 12.60 -36.68 14.51
CA THR A 262 11.75 -37.76 15.06
C THR A 262 10.73 -37.14 16.01
N LEU A 263 9.45 -37.46 15.82
CA LEU A 263 8.34 -37.02 16.68
C LEU A 263 8.40 -37.71 18.05
N ARG A 264 8.11 -36.96 19.13
CA ARG A 264 7.98 -37.48 20.48
C ARG A 264 6.53 -37.56 20.96
N GLY A 265 5.57 -37.20 20.14
CA GLY A 265 4.14 -37.27 20.33
C GLY A 265 3.42 -37.27 19.00
N ASP A 266 2.12 -37.57 19.05
CA ASP A 266 1.26 -37.55 17.86
C ASP A 266 1.08 -36.10 17.40
N THR A 267 1.08 -35.88 16.08
CA THR A 267 0.89 -34.55 15.50
C THR A 267 -0.34 -34.48 14.61
N ALA A 268 -0.96 -33.30 14.52
CA ALA A 268 -2.05 -32.98 13.64
C ALA A 268 -1.71 -31.84 12.66
N ALA A 269 -0.69 -31.05 12.97
CA ALA A 269 -0.28 -29.93 12.10
C ALA A 269 1.23 -29.69 12.13
N LEU A 270 1.74 -29.21 11.00
CA LEU A 270 3.08 -28.65 10.87
C LEU A 270 2.97 -27.15 10.69
N TRP A 271 3.62 -26.37 11.54
CA TRP A 271 3.77 -24.94 11.42
C TRP A 271 5.13 -24.60 10.84
N VAL A 272 5.16 -23.61 9.96
CA VAL A 272 6.35 -23.24 9.17
C VAL A 272 6.57 -21.75 9.23
N TYR A 273 7.80 -21.32 9.55
CA TYR A 273 8.23 -19.93 9.50
C TYR A 273 9.37 -19.78 8.47
N PRO A 274 9.03 -19.46 7.21
CA PRO A 274 10.02 -19.34 6.15
C PRO A 274 10.75 -18.00 6.21
N GLY A 275 11.99 -18.01 5.74
CA GLY A 275 12.78 -16.82 5.46
C GLY A 275 12.72 -16.41 4.00
N ILE A 276 13.83 -15.83 3.51
CA ILE A 276 13.96 -15.41 2.12
C ILE A 276 14.05 -16.63 1.20
N SER A 277 13.30 -16.60 0.11
CA SER A 277 13.36 -17.60 -0.95
C SER A 277 13.89 -16.99 -2.25
N TYR A 278 14.65 -17.80 -2.95
CA TYR A 278 15.19 -17.50 -4.28
C TYR A 278 14.50 -18.35 -5.37
N GLY A 279 13.21 -18.64 -5.19
CA GLY A 279 12.45 -19.58 -6.03
C GLY A 279 12.65 -21.02 -5.57
N GLY A 280 12.78 -21.23 -4.26
CA GLY A 280 13.03 -22.53 -3.66
C GLY A 280 11.78 -23.24 -3.17
N ARG A 281 12.00 -24.40 -2.54
CA ARG A 281 10.92 -25.23 -1.99
C ARG A 281 11.31 -25.88 -0.69
N MET A 282 10.28 -26.29 0.05
CA MET A 282 10.40 -27.19 1.19
C MET A 282 9.66 -28.49 0.87
N THR A 283 10.32 -29.63 1.12
CA THR A 283 9.73 -30.96 0.97
C THR A 283 9.88 -31.71 2.27
N VAL A 284 8.81 -32.33 2.76
CA VAL A 284 8.84 -33.23 3.90
C VAL A 284 8.53 -34.64 3.40
N THR A 285 9.44 -35.58 3.69
CA THR A 285 9.27 -36.99 3.37
C THR A 285 9.25 -37.83 4.64
N ASP A 286 8.52 -38.93 4.62
CA ASP A 286 8.57 -39.95 5.68
C ASP A 286 9.85 -40.80 5.61
N ALA A 287 10.00 -41.74 6.57
CA ALA A 287 11.15 -42.66 6.63
C ALA A 287 11.25 -43.60 5.39
N ALA A 288 10.17 -43.81 4.64
CA ALA A 288 10.15 -44.58 3.41
C ALA A 288 10.52 -43.73 2.16
N GLY A 289 10.71 -42.41 2.35
CA GLY A 289 10.98 -41.49 1.26
C GLY A 289 9.74 -41.01 0.51
N THR A 290 8.54 -41.24 1.07
CA THR A 290 7.29 -40.74 0.48
C THR A 290 7.10 -39.29 0.85
N THR A 291 6.82 -38.42 -0.11
CA THR A 291 6.51 -37.01 0.14
C THR A 291 5.15 -36.88 0.84
N VAL A 292 5.15 -36.36 2.05
CA VAL A 292 3.96 -36.09 2.85
C VAL A 292 3.54 -34.63 2.78
N TYR A 293 4.48 -33.72 2.45
CA TYR A 293 4.19 -32.32 2.25
C TYR A 293 5.24 -31.70 1.32
N GLU A 294 4.80 -30.81 0.43
CA GLU A 294 5.67 -30.01 -0.44
C GLU A 294 5.07 -28.62 -0.61
N LYS A 295 5.91 -27.59 -0.55
CA LYS A 295 5.51 -26.20 -0.75
C LYS A 295 6.61 -25.45 -1.49
N GLU A 296 6.21 -24.74 -2.53
CA GLU A 296 7.05 -23.69 -3.11
C GLU A 296 7.11 -22.51 -2.14
N LEU A 297 8.32 -22.05 -1.85
CA LEU A 297 8.58 -20.91 -0.99
C LEU A 297 8.79 -19.70 -1.89
N ASP A 298 7.88 -18.76 -1.84
CA ASP A 298 7.95 -17.52 -2.60
C ASP A 298 8.14 -16.30 -1.68
N TYR A 299 8.26 -15.13 -2.27
CA TYR A 299 8.45 -13.89 -1.54
C TYR A 299 7.27 -13.53 -0.62
N SER A 300 6.08 -14.03 -0.90
CA SER A 300 4.85 -13.71 -0.16
C SER A 300 4.70 -14.49 1.15
N THR A 301 5.54 -15.48 1.37
CA THR A 301 5.48 -16.36 2.55
C THR A 301 6.56 -16.05 3.59
N CYS A 302 7.53 -15.18 3.30
CA CYS A 302 8.64 -14.92 4.22
C CYS A 302 8.16 -14.23 5.51
N PHE A 303 8.81 -14.60 6.63
CA PHE A 303 8.61 -14.03 7.97
C PHE A 303 7.15 -14.09 8.46
N SER A 304 6.46 -15.17 8.11
CA SER A 304 5.06 -15.39 8.51
C SER A 304 4.86 -16.83 8.90
N TRP A 305 4.26 -17.06 10.06
CA TRP A 305 3.84 -18.39 10.45
C TRP A 305 2.70 -18.87 9.58
N THR A 306 2.84 -20.06 9.01
CA THR A 306 1.78 -20.75 8.28
C THR A 306 1.57 -22.15 8.86
N SER A 307 0.34 -22.64 8.82
CA SER A 307 -0.02 -23.98 9.31
C SER A 307 -0.49 -24.84 8.16
N VAL A 308 -0.12 -26.11 8.20
CA VAL A 308 -0.61 -27.13 7.30
C VAL A 308 -1.00 -28.37 8.11
N GLU A 309 -2.07 -29.06 7.71
CA GLU A 309 -2.47 -30.32 8.32
C GLU A 309 -1.42 -31.41 7.98
N LEU A 310 -0.89 -32.04 9.00
CA LEU A 310 0.04 -33.17 8.88
C LEU A 310 -0.17 -34.09 10.08
N TYR A 311 -0.80 -35.22 9.82
CA TYR A 311 -1.11 -36.23 10.85
C TYR A 311 -0.05 -37.31 10.83
N ALA A 312 0.53 -37.59 12.01
CA ALA A 312 1.52 -38.65 12.20
C ALA A 312 1.58 -39.09 13.67
N ASP A 313 2.01 -40.33 13.89
CA ASP A 313 2.12 -40.94 15.22
C ASP A 313 3.49 -40.66 15.87
N ALA A 314 3.53 -40.74 17.19
CA ALA A 314 4.77 -40.63 17.94
C ALA A 314 5.79 -41.68 17.48
N GLY A 315 7.04 -41.26 17.30
CA GLY A 315 8.15 -42.09 16.83
C GLY A 315 8.36 -42.07 15.32
N GLU A 316 7.47 -41.48 14.55
CA GLU A 316 7.69 -41.28 13.10
C GLU A 316 8.87 -40.34 12.86
N VAL A 317 9.57 -40.62 11.74
CA VAL A 317 10.74 -39.88 11.31
C VAL A 317 10.42 -39.15 10.01
N PHE A 318 10.68 -37.85 9.99
CA PHE A 318 10.60 -37.05 8.79
C PHE A 318 11.96 -36.53 8.35
N HIS A 319 12.15 -36.45 7.03
CA HIS A 319 13.26 -35.77 6.40
C HIS A 319 12.74 -34.48 5.76
N ILE A 320 13.27 -33.35 6.21
CA ILE A 320 12.85 -32.01 5.77
C ILE A 320 13.95 -31.47 4.88
N THR A 321 13.65 -31.35 3.60
CA THR A 321 14.58 -30.85 2.59
C THR A 321 14.18 -29.42 2.21
N VAL A 322 15.16 -28.52 2.30
CA VAL A 322 15.02 -27.10 1.89
C VAL A 322 15.96 -26.89 0.72
N GLU A 323 15.42 -26.36 -0.37
CA GLU A 323 16.14 -26.08 -1.60
C GLU A 323 16.00 -24.61 -1.95
N ASN A 324 17.13 -23.93 -2.20
CA ASN A 324 17.20 -22.55 -2.69
C ASN A 324 16.36 -21.54 -1.88
N ALA A 325 16.33 -21.69 -0.55
CA ALA A 325 15.58 -20.84 0.35
C ALA A 325 16.18 -20.82 1.76
N GLN A 326 15.79 -19.85 2.58
CA GLN A 326 15.97 -19.84 4.01
C GLN A 326 14.72 -20.35 4.70
N LEU A 327 14.88 -21.18 5.73
CA LEU A 327 13.81 -21.65 6.59
C LEU A 327 14.28 -21.48 8.04
N PHE A 328 13.53 -20.69 8.82
CA PHE A 328 13.94 -20.38 10.19
C PHE A 328 13.52 -21.46 11.18
N GLU A 329 12.19 -21.70 11.28
CA GLU A 329 11.70 -22.55 12.35
C GLU A 329 10.49 -23.35 11.88
N LEU A 330 10.38 -24.56 12.41
CA LEU A 330 9.24 -25.46 12.25
C LEU A 330 8.71 -25.87 13.62
N ALA A 331 7.43 -26.15 13.70
CA ALA A 331 6.83 -26.69 14.91
C ALA A 331 5.75 -27.72 14.55
N PHE A 332 5.77 -28.86 15.22
CA PHE A 332 4.65 -29.79 15.16
C PHE A 332 3.66 -29.47 16.28
N ARG A 333 2.37 -29.57 15.96
CA ARG A 333 1.26 -29.36 16.90
C ARG A 333 0.36 -30.58 16.93
N ASP A 334 -0.07 -30.96 18.13
CA ASP A 334 -1.08 -32.01 18.31
C ASP A 334 -2.51 -31.51 18.01
N ALA A 335 -3.49 -32.38 18.16
CA ALA A 335 -4.88 -32.05 17.92
C ALA A 335 -5.47 -31.01 18.90
N ASP A 336 -4.86 -30.83 20.06
CA ASP A 336 -5.25 -29.84 21.07
C ASP A 336 -4.48 -28.52 20.86
N GLY A 337 -3.58 -28.46 19.86
CA GLY A 337 -2.75 -27.30 19.53
C GLY A 337 -1.51 -27.15 20.41
N ALA A 338 -1.15 -28.14 21.21
CA ALA A 338 0.08 -28.10 21.99
C ALA A 338 1.32 -28.43 21.13
N LEU A 339 2.47 -27.89 21.50
CA LEU A 339 3.73 -28.20 20.83
C LEU A 339 4.11 -29.66 21.04
N VAL A 340 4.42 -30.36 19.96
CA VAL A 340 4.92 -31.73 19.98
C VAL A 340 6.45 -31.69 20.02
N PRO A 341 7.10 -32.19 21.08
CA PRO A 341 8.55 -32.23 21.15
C PRO A 341 9.14 -33.15 20.07
N VAL A 342 10.32 -32.80 19.60
CA VAL A 342 11.03 -33.56 18.58
C VAL A 342 12.45 -33.91 19.03
N THR A 343 13.10 -34.80 18.28
CA THR A 343 14.52 -35.09 18.42
C THR A 343 15.19 -34.98 17.06
N GLY A 344 16.29 -34.25 16.98
CA GLY A 344 16.92 -33.89 15.71
C GLY A 344 16.33 -32.63 15.11
N GLY A 345 16.47 -32.44 13.79
CA GLY A 345 15.94 -31.32 13.04
C GLY A 345 16.83 -30.07 13.05
N GLY A 346 17.94 -30.08 13.79
CA GLY A 346 18.95 -29.01 13.76
C GLY A 346 18.38 -27.62 13.96
N ALA A 347 18.80 -26.68 13.14
CA ALA A 347 18.35 -25.28 13.18
C ALA A 347 16.86 -25.05 12.85
N LEU A 348 16.14 -26.08 12.42
CA LEU A 348 14.71 -25.97 12.14
C LEU A 348 13.82 -26.15 13.38
N PHE A 349 14.42 -26.55 14.54
CA PHE A 349 13.68 -26.84 15.77
C PHE A 349 14.45 -26.36 17.02
N ASP A 350 15.33 -25.37 16.89
CA ASP A 350 16.18 -24.90 17.99
C ASP A 350 15.64 -23.64 18.69
N GLU A 351 14.62 -23.02 18.14
CA GLU A 351 13.99 -21.80 18.68
C GLU A 351 12.49 -22.01 19.01
N GLN A 352 12.12 -23.18 19.57
CA GLN A 352 10.74 -23.56 19.87
C GLN A 352 10.03 -22.62 20.86
N ASP A 353 10.74 -21.83 21.62
CA ASP A 353 10.24 -20.75 22.48
C ASP A 353 9.75 -19.51 21.68
N ALA A 354 10.18 -19.39 20.43
CA ALA A 354 9.69 -18.37 19.51
C ALA A 354 8.39 -18.75 18.80
N VAL A 355 7.93 -20.00 18.93
CA VAL A 355 6.69 -20.47 18.31
C VAL A 355 5.47 -19.87 19.05
N PRO A 356 4.60 -19.10 18.37
CA PRO A 356 3.49 -18.44 19.04
C PRO A 356 2.41 -19.44 19.46
N GLU A 357 1.57 -19.06 20.43
CA GLU A 357 0.41 -19.89 20.82
C GLU A 357 -0.61 -20.03 19.70
N ALA A 358 -0.78 -18.99 18.88
CA ALA A 358 -1.68 -18.98 17.74
C ALA A 358 -1.12 -18.11 16.61
N ILE A 359 -1.35 -18.52 15.36
CA ILE A 359 -1.03 -17.70 14.19
C ILE A 359 -2.02 -16.53 14.13
N SER A 360 -1.50 -15.33 14.07
CA SER A 360 -2.28 -14.09 14.06
C SER A 360 -1.58 -13.00 13.26
N GLN A 361 -2.23 -11.87 13.09
CA GLN A 361 -1.64 -10.68 12.47
C GLN A 361 -0.42 -10.13 13.24
N LEU A 362 -0.24 -10.51 14.52
CA LEU A 362 0.86 -10.04 15.34
C LEU A 362 2.16 -10.84 15.11
N ASN A 363 2.09 -11.99 14.46
CA ASN A 363 3.23 -12.87 14.18
C ASN A 363 3.30 -13.33 12.71
N SER A 364 2.67 -12.56 11.83
CA SER A 364 2.68 -12.75 10.38
C SER A 364 2.76 -11.40 9.69
N MET A 365 3.11 -11.40 8.42
CA MET A 365 3.11 -10.21 7.58
C MET A 365 1.95 -10.29 6.58
N TYR A 366 1.34 -9.15 6.31
CA TYR A 366 0.24 -9.05 5.38
C TYR A 366 0.52 -8.00 4.30
N PHE A 367 0.27 -8.36 3.05
CA PHE A 367 0.34 -7.48 1.89
C PHE A 367 1.67 -6.70 1.79
N ASP A 368 1.64 -5.37 1.83
CA ASP A 368 2.84 -4.51 1.67
C ASP A 368 3.85 -4.66 2.82
N GLU A 369 3.45 -5.18 3.98
CA GLU A 369 4.35 -5.43 5.12
C GLU A 369 5.48 -6.40 4.74
N ILE A 370 5.15 -7.39 3.89
CA ILE A 370 6.11 -8.37 3.37
C ILE A 370 7.25 -7.67 2.63
N TYR A 371 6.92 -6.71 1.76
CA TYR A 371 7.92 -5.95 1.00
C TYR A 371 8.82 -5.11 1.90
N HIS A 372 8.27 -4.53 2.94
CA HIS A 372 9.04 -3.71 3.88
C HIS A 372 9.92 -4.56 4.77
N GLY A 373 9.37 -5.58 5.42
CA GLY A 373 10.12 -6.48 6.31
C GLY A 373 11.22 -7.24 5.58
N ARG A 374 10.89 -7.84 4.43
CA ARG A 374 11.87 -8.54 3.59
C ARG A 374 13.01 -7.62 3.15
N THR A 375 12.69 -6.44 2.63
CA THR A 375 13.72 -5.51 2.16
C THR A 375 14.58 -4.99 3.30
N GLY A 376 14.00 -4.74 4.49
CA GLY A 376 14.75 -4.38 5.68
C GLY A 376 15.76 -5.47 6.06
N TYR A 377 15.32 -6.72 6.09
CA TYR A 377 16.19 -7.87 6.34
C TYR A 377 17.30 -8.01 5.28
N GLU A 378 16.95 -7.91 3.97
CA GLU A 378 17.91 -7.98 2.88
C GLU A 378 19.02 -6.92 3.00
N GLN A 379 18.65 -5.69 3.38
CA GLN A 379 19.60 -4.61 3.57
C GLN A 379 20.49 -4.81 4.79
N LEU A 380 19.91 -5.22 5.92
CA LEU A 380 20.64 -5.51 7.15
C LEU A 380 21.70 -6.59 6.91
N HIS A 381 21.36 -7.62 6.15
CA HIS A 381 22.25 -8.74 5.83
C HIS A 381 23.05 -8.56 4.54
N ARG A 382 22.95 -7.38 3.88
CA ARG A 382 23.66 -7.06 2.61
C ARG A 382 23.34 -8.01 1.46
N LEU A 383 22.13 -8.52 1.44
CA LEU A 383 21.61 -9.37 0.35
C LEU A 383 21.12 -8.49 -0.81
N PRO A 384 20.99 -9.06 -2.02
CA PRO A 384 20.35 -8.36 -3.14
C PRO A 384 18.92 -7.94 -2.79
N VAL A 385 18.60 -6.67 -2.94
CA VAL A 385 17.27 -6.14 -2.64
C VAL A 385 16.28 -6.58 -3.72
N TYR A 386 15.30 -7.37 -3.35
CA TYR A 386 14.26 -7.87 -4.23
C TYR A 386 13.27 -6.78 -4.64
N GLU A 387 12.70 -6.09 -3.65
CA GLU A 387 11.63 -5.12 -3.87
C GLU A 387 12.16 -3.68 -3.76
N THR A 388 11.97 -2.90 -4.82
CA THR A 388 12.47 -1.54 -4.95
C THR A 388 11.39 -0.51 -5.30
N THR A 389 10.09 -0.87 -5.31
CA THR A 389 8.99 0.03 -5.70
C THR A 389 8.56 0.97 -4.59
N HIS A 390 8.63 0.53 -3.34
CA HIS A 390 8.26 1.34 -2.19
C HIS A 390 9.39 2.29 -1.77
N PRO A 391 9.06 3.47 -1.20
CA PRO A 391 10.06 4.44 -0.77
C PRO A 391 11.05 3.85 0.24
N PRO A 392 12.35 4.08 0.05
CA PRO A 392 13.39 3.46 0.87
C PRO A 392 13.38 3.89 2.34
N LEU A 393 12.99 5.12 2.66
CA LEU A 393 13.06 5.66 4.03
C LEU A 393 12.26 4.83 5.05
N GLY A 394 11.09 4.30 4.67
CA GLY A 394 10.33 3.43 5.56
C GLY A 394 11.06 2.14 5.86
N LYS A 395 11.77 1.59 4.88
CA LYS A 395 12.57 0.37 4.99
C LYS A 395 13.83 0.60 5.85
N ASP A 396 14.45 1.77 5.75
CA ASP A 396 15.58 2.17 6.61
C ASP A 396 15.20 2.19 8.11
N PHE A 397 13.95 2.51 8.44
CA PHE A 397 13.48 2.50 9.83
C PHE A 397 13.15 1.09 10.37
N ILE A 398 12.97 0.12 9.49
CA ILE A 398 12.68 -1.27 9.85
C ILE A 398 13.97 -2.06 10.08
N MET A 399 15.06 -1.69 9.40
CA MET A 399 16.40 -2.25 9.62
C MET A 399 16.86 -2.07 11.06
#